data_1e92d2d38c4c690561ac530408331b1e
#
_entry.id   1e92d2d38c4c690561ac530408331b1e
#
_cell.length_a   1.000
_cell.length_b   1.000
_cell.length_c   1.000
_cell.angle_alpha   90.00
_cell.angle_beta   90.00
_cell.angle_gamma   90.00
#
_symmetry.space_group_name_H-M   'P 1'
#
loop_
_entity.id
_entity.type
_entity.pdbx_description
1 polymer ?
#
loop_
_entity_poly.entity_id
_entity_poly.type
_entity_poly.pdbx_seq_one_letter_code
_entity_poly.pdbx_strand_id
1 'polypeptide(L)'
;VAAAVMLPYAVSAQTSSINAFSPYTMYGVGEINTPGTTQMRSMGGVGVAMGTPGKINLLNPAAYSTIPQKSFLFSFGLEGQNYYNSQKVDNVSKNTAYNTFNFHDIAFQMPVAKKLGLGFSLTPYSSVGYRTKYTQDYDPNDPVWGNVGRVQYVYQGEGDVTEVKVGLGWEIFKNFSLGIAAQYYWGDIDRSFVMTPTPITGDGTFSSTVGSDNYSISSIKGQVGVLWKAVMNQKRMLTFGATYDFGGNLNPDVTKRIYIGDLYNSTVKGDTTHLALALPRQLSVGAYYMTSKWTIGLDYVYQNWTGGNKATEMTGISGPDKSAYEVAYTNTSMVKMGVEYTPNYYDVRRFMKRWAYRAGFRYGTYNQTYDGNKIGEYAVTLGVGVPVKFLGSSTIDVGVEYGRRGYNLSERLGLVRQQYFKFSVGFSLFAGAENGEYWFRRPKYD
;
A
#
# COMPACT_ATOMS: atom_id res chain seq x y z
N VAL A 1 9.46 31.66 30.89
CA VAL A 1 8.71 32.06 29.69
C VAL A 1 9.74 32.41 28.62
N ALA A 2 10.12 31.49 27.76
CA ALA A 2 10.80 31.75 26.50
C ALA A 2 10.43 30.59 25.56
N ALA A 3 9.34 30.75 24.81
CA ALA A 3 9.02 29.92 23.68
C ALA A 3 10.01 30.24 22.56
N ALA A 4 11.00 29.41 22.37
CA ALA A 4 11.86 29.46 21.20
C ALA A 4 11.01 29.05 19.99
N VAL A 5 10.66 30.00 19.17
CA VAL A 5 10.12 29.81 17.82
C VAL A 5 11.27 29.26 16.97
N MET A 6 11.35 27.94 16.86
CA MET A 6 12.11 27.30 15.79
C MET A 6 11.27 27.42 14.53
N LEU A 7 11.50 28.44 13.75
CA LEU A 7 11.09 28.51 12.36
C LEU A 7 11.84 27.38 11.63
N PRO A 8 11.14 26.45 10.99
CA PRO A 8 11.80 25.55 10.08
C PRO A 8 12.30 26.39 8.91
N TYR A 9 13.60 26.42 8.72
CA TYR A 9 14.15 26.76 7.42
C TYR A 9 13.43 25.86 6.42
N ALA A 10 12.67 26.45 5.54
CA ALA A 10 12.14 25.78 4.38
C ALA A 10 13.33 25.35 3.53
N VAL A 11 13.84 24.16 3.82
CA VAL A 11 14.60 23.41 2.86
C VAL A 11 13.60 23.09 1.78
N SER A 12 13.64 23.81 0.69
CA SER A 12 13.05 23.39 -0.58
C SER A 12 13.83 22.19 -1.08
N ALA A 13 13.71 21.07 -0.42
CA ALA A 13 13.95 19.80 -1.00
C ALA A 13 12.72 19.52 -1.87
N GLN A 14 12.81 19.80 -3.15
CA GLN A 14 12.11 19.01 -4.15
C GLN A 14 12.71 17.60 -4.08
N THR A 15 12.45 16.91 -3.04
CA THR A 15 12.55 15.47 -2.98
C THR A 15 11.23 14.98 -3.54
N SER A 16 11.24 14.53 -4.77
CA SER A 16 10.31 13.50 -5.20
C SER A 16 10.25 12.50 -4.05
N SER A 17 9.12 12.39 -3.40
CA SER A 17 8.96 11.53 -2.25
C SER A 17 8.87 10.10 -2.75
N ILE A 18 10.00 9.42 -2.88
CA ILE A 18 10.03 8.00 -3.20
C ILE A 18 9.49 7.25 -1.99
N ASN A 19 8.24 6.80 -2.07
CA ASN A 19 7.53 6.10 -1.00
C ASN A 19 7.71 4.58 -1.02
N ALA A 20 8.35 4.03 -2.06
CA ALA A 20 8.78 2.64 -2.16
C ALA A 20 10.20 2.60 -2.74
N PHE A 21 10.98 1.58 -2.42
CA PHE A 21 12.27 1.35 -3.05
C PHE A 21 12.48 -0.14 -3.29
N SER A 22 12.01 -0.59 -4.45
CA SER A 22 12.03 -1.99 -4.82
C SER A 22 12.14 -2.15 -6.33
N PRO A 23 13.01 -3.03 -6.84
CA PRO A 23 13.05 -3.36 -8.26
C PRO A 23 11.74 -3.99 -8.75
N TYR A 24 10.96 -4.59 -7.85
CA TYR A 24 9.65 -5.13 -8.17
C TYR A 24 8.59 -4.06 -8.47
N THR A 25 8.90 -2.77 -8.24
CA THR A 25 8.01 -1.65 -8.60
C THR A 25 8.21 -1.14 -10.02
N MET A 26 9.15 -1.72 -10.79
CA MET A 26 9.42 -1.34 -12.18
C MET A 26 8.21 -1.50 -13.10
N TYR A 27 7.31 -2.41 -12.77
CA TYR A 27 6.21 -2.82 -13.63
C TYR A 27 4.84 -2.47 -13.04
N GLY A 28 3.88 -2.22 -13.93
CA GLY A 28 2.49 -1.97 -13.56
C GLY A 28 2.31 -0.71 -12.71
N VAL A 29 1.49 -0.79 -11.68
CA VAL A 29 1.24 0.33 -10.74
C VAL A 29 2.23 0.37 -9.57
N GLY A 30 3.26 -0.48 -9.58
CA GLY A 30 4.23 -0.58 -8.50
C GLY A 30 3.83 -1.53 -7.37
N GLU A 31 4.34 -1.25 -6.16
CA GLU A 31 4.04 -2.03 -4.95
C GLU A 31 2.67 -1.63 -4.39
N ILE A 32 1.79 -2.62 -4.22
CA ILE A 32 0.49 -2.41 -3.58
C ILE A 32 0.69 -2.34 -2.06
N ASN A 33 0.23 -1.26 -1.46
CA ASN A 33 0.29 -1.07 -0.02
C ASN A 33 -0.73 -1.97 0.69
N THR A 34 -0.38 -2.44 1.89
CA THR A 34 -1.32 -3.19 2.73
C THR A 34 -2.36 -2.23 3.31
N PRO A 35 -3.63 -2.32 2.92
CA PRO A 35 -4.66 -1.43 3.44
C PRO A 35 -4.97 -1.76 4.91
N GLY A 36 -5.48 -0.79 5.64
CA GLY A 36 -5.93 -0.94 7.03
C GLY A 36 -5.26 0.04 7.98
N THR A 37 -5.89 0.27 9.12
CA THR A 37 -5.36 1.09 10.22
C THR A 37 -4.14 0.40 10.86
N THR A 38 -3.34 1.14 11.64
CA THR A 38 -2.21 0.57 12.40
C THR A 38 -2.62 -0.63 13.24
N GLN A 39 -3.83 -0.61 13.82
CA GLN A 39 -4.38 -1.76 14.54
C GLN A 39 -4.50 -2.99 13.66
N MET A 40 -5.13 -2.87 12.47
CA MET A 40 -5.35 -3.98 11.55
C MET A 40 -4.01 -4.51 11.02
N ARG A 41 -3.10 -3.61 10.65
CA ARG A 41 -1.76 -3.95 10.14
C ARG A 41 -0.93 -4.69 11.17
N SER A 42 -1.01 -4.31 12.46
CA SER A 42 -0.38 -5.03 13.57
C SER A 42 -0.91 -6.44 13.80
N MET A 43 -2.06 -6.77 13.21
CA MET A 43 -2.68 -8.09 13.21
C MET A 43 -2.55 -8.78 11.85
N GLY A 44 -1.44 -8.56 11.11
CA GLY A 44 -1.22 -9.15 9.78
C GLY A 44 -2.07 -8.55 8.66
N GLY A 45 -2.79 -7.45 8.90
CA GLY A 45 -3.72 -6.83 7.95
C GLY A 45 -5.08 -7.53 7.90
N VAL A 46 -5.50 -8.19 8.98
CA VAL A 46 -6.82 -8.81 9.11
C VAL A 46 -7.89 -7.76 9.42
N GLY A 47 -9.07 -7.89 8.81
CA GLY A 47 -10.16 -6.97 9.07
C GLY A 47 -11.40 -7.14 8.21
N VAL A 48 -11.43 -8.06 7.25
CA VAL A 48 -12.57 -8.27 6.34
C VAL A 48 -13.87 -8.56 7.11
N ALA A 49 -13.77 -9.32 8.19
CA ALA A 49 -14.90 -9.65 9.07
C ALA A 49 -14.95 -8.81 10.37
N MET A 50 -14.12 -7.78 10.53
CA MET A 50 -14.09 -6.95 11.73
C MET A 50 -15.32 -6.02 11.77
N GLY A 51 -16.32 -6.37 12.58
CA GLY A 51 -17.54 -5.59 12.81
C GLY A 51 -17.66 -5.14 14.26
N THR A 52 -16.56 -4.70 14.87
CA THR A 52 -16.51 -4.28 16.28
C THR A 52 -16.94 -2.82 16.41
N PRO A 53 -17.96 -2.51 17.21
CA PRO A 53 -18.33 -1.13 17.52
C PRO A 53 -17.14 -0.35 18.09
N GLY A 54 -16.98 0.89 17.65
CA GLY A 54 -15.89 1.76 18.12
C GLY A 54 -14.52 1.52 17.49
N LYS A 55 -14.40 0.62 16.52
CA LYS A 55 -13.18 0.41 15.73
C LYS A 55 -13.45 0.69 14.25
N ILE A 56 -12.53 1.44 13.63
CA ILE A 56 -12.60 1.75 12.20
C ILE A 56 -12.26 0.52 11.37
N ASN A 57 -13.07 0.24 10.36
CA ASN A 57 -12.78 -0.77 9.36
C ASN A 57 -12.63 -0.11 7.96
N LEU A 58 -11.48 -0.25 7.34
CA LEU A 58 -11.19 0.26 5.99
C LEU A 58 -11.42 -0.79 4.89
N LEU A 59 -11.51 -2.07 5.26
CA LEU A 59 -11.55 -3.17 4.29
C LEU A 59 -12.97 -3.51 3.83
N ASN A 60 -13.95 -3.45 4.74
CA ASN A 60 -15.32 -3.90 4.45
C ASN A 60 -16.33 -2.78 4.71
N PRO A 61 -17.00 -2.23 3.67
CA PRO A 61 -17.99 -1.17 3.85
C PRO A 61 -19.23 -1.62 4.65
N ALA A 62 -19.56 -2.92 4.69
CA ALA A 62 -20.66 -3.41 5.51
C ALA A 62 -20.45 -3.17 7.01
N ALA A 63 -19.20 -3.06 7.46
CA ALA A 63 -18.86 -2.79 8.84
C ALA A 63 -19.28 -1.38 9.30
N TYR A 64 -19.53 -0.44 8.40
CA TYR A 64 -19.98 0.92 8.75
C TYR A 64 -21.35 0.91 9.44
N SER A 65 -22.18 -0.12 9.19
CA SER A 65 -23.45 -0.31 9.89
C SER A 65 -23.31 -0.55 11.39
N THR A 66 -22.11 -0.93 11.86
CA THR A 66 -21.88 -1.29 13.27
C THR A 66 -21.51 -0.10 14.15
N ILE A 67 -21.41 1.08 13.57
CA ILE A 67 -21.03 2.31 14.26
C ILE A 67 -22.16 2.70 15.23
N PRO A 68 -21.86 2.93 16.51
CA PRO A 68 -22.85 3.33 17.51
C PRO A 68 -23.49 4.66 17.14
N GLN A 69 -24.77 4.83 17.46
CA GLN A 69 -25.45 6.11 17.24
C GLN A 69 -24.82 7.22 18.09
N LYS A 70 -24.82 8.44 17.55
CA LYS A 70 -24.25 9.64 18.20
C LYS A 70 -22.74 9.47 18.50
N SER A 71 -22.02 8.76 17.66
CA SER A 71 -20.58 8.61 17.76
C SER A 71 -19.87 9.07 16.50
N PHE A 72 -18.58 9.30 16.61
CA PHE A 72 -17.69 9.64 15.53
C PHE A 72 -16.38 8.86 15.71
N LEU A 73 -15.89 8.29 14.66
CA LEU A 73 -14.65 7.53 14.63
C LEU A 73 -13.69 8.22 13.67
N PHE A 74 -12.45 8.42 14.11
CA PHE A 74 -11.39 8.97 13.30
C PHE A 74 -10.11 8.13 13.46
N SER A 75 -9.39 7.92 12.39
CA SER A 75 -8.05 7.30 12.38
C SER A 75 -7.10 8.13 11.55
N PHE A 76 -5.87 8.21 12.04
CA PHE A 76 -4.74 8.77 11.32
C PHE A 76 -3.52 7.91 11.60
N GLY A 77 -2.79 7.52 10.57
CA GLY A 77 -1.62 6.68 10.70
C GLY A 77 -0.44 7.13 9.85
N LEU A 78 0.76 6.97 10.41
CA LEU A 78 2.05 7.24 9.79
C LEU A 78 2.88 5.96 9.75
N GLU A 79 3.68 5.81 8.70
CA GLU A 79 4.56 4.66 8.51
C GLU A 79 5.94 5.09 8.03
N GLY A 80 6.97 4.56 8.70
CA GLY A 80 8.33 4.54 8.21
C GLY A 80 8.68 3.15 7.70
N GLN A 81 9.36 3.06 6.56
CA GLN A 81 9.77 1.79 5.97
C GLN A 81 11.27 1.80 5.69
N ASN A 82 11.93 0.69 6.01
CA ASN A 82 13.30 0.42 5.62
C ASN A 82 13.30 -0.76 4.64
N TYR A 83 13.81 -0.55 3.44
CA TYR A 83 14.00 -1.56 2.42
C TYR A 83 15.47 -1.99 2.38
N TYR A 84 15.71 -3.28 2.42
CA TYR A 84 17.00 -3.88 2.21
C TYR A 84 16.92 -4.88 1.05
N ASN A 85 17.56 -4.53 -0.06
CA ASN A 85 17.60 -5.33 -1.27
C ASN A 85 18.98 -5.99 -1.40
N SER A 86 19.00 -7.27 -1.68
CA SER A 86 20.23 -8.07 -1.87
C SER A 86 20.13 -8.88 -3.14
N GLN A 87 21.16 -8.78 -3.99
CA GLN A 87 21.27 -9.54 -5.23
C GLN A 87 22.67 -10.13 -5.34
N LYS A 88 22.77 -11.35 -5.82
CA LYS A 88 24.04 -11.99 -6.11
C LYS A 88 24.26 -11.98 -7.63
N VAL A 89 25.30 -11.28 -8.08
CA VAL A 89 25.72 -11.19 -9.48
C VAL A 89 27.17 -11.63 -9.54
N ASP A 90 27.49 -12.60 -10.39
CA ASP A 90 28.85 -13.14 -10.59
C ASP A 90 29.57 -13.48 -9.26
N ASN A 91 28.88 -14.14 -8.35
CA ASN A 91 29.35 -14.45 -7.00
C ASN A 91 29.61 -13.25 -6.08
N VAL A 92 29.34 -12.04 -6.49
CA VAL A 92 29.43 -10.82 -5.68
C VAL A 92 28.05 -10.44 -5.17
N SER A 93 27.92 -10.25 -3.86
CA SER A 93 26.68 -9.74 -3.26
C SER A 93 26.64 -8.22 -3.36
N LYS A 94 25.62 -7.70 -4.04
CA LYS A 94 25.30 -6.27 -4.10
C LYS A 94 24.11 -6.00 -3.21
N ASN A 95 24.24 -5.04 -2.31
CA ASN A 95 23.20 -4.68 -1.34
C ASN A 95 22.86 -3.20 -1.45
N THR A 96 21.58 -2.87 -1.28
CA THR A 96 21.11 -1.49 -1.19
C THR A 96 20.12 -1.38 -0.04
N ALA A 97 20.17 -0.26 0.69
CA ALA A 97 19.21 0.06 1.72
C ALA A 97 18.59 1.44 1.45
N TYR A 98 17.31 1.57 1.72
CA TYR A 98 16.57 2.83 1.53
C TYR A 98 15.50 2.98 2.60
N ASN A 99 15.29 4.22 3.06
CA ASN A 99 14.26 4.56 4.04
C ASN A 99 13.20 5.44 3.39
N THR A 100 11.94 5.14 3.67
CA THR A 100 10.81 5.97 3.26
C THR A 100 9.96 6.32 4.47
N PHE A 101 9.21 7.41 4.38
CA PHE A 101 8.25 7.82 5.40
C PHE A 101 7.02 8.42 4.73
N ASN A 102 5.83 7.91 5.11
CA ASN A 102 4.57 8.38 4.54
C ASN A 102 3.43 8.23 5.56
N PHE A 103 2.28 8.84 5.27
CA PHE A 103 1.04 8.44 5.93
C PHE A 103 0.53 7.13 5.34
N HIS A 104 -0.22 6.34 6.12
CA HIS A 104 -0.82 5.11 5.61
C HIS A 104 -2.35 5.08 5.68
N ASP A 105 -2.98 5.89 6.51
CA ASP A 105 -4.43 6.09 6.50
C ASP A 105 -4.83 7.41 7.13
N ILE A 106 -5.89 8.00 6.55
CA ILE A 106 -6.72 9.01 7.17
C ILE A 106 -8.15 8.52 6.96
N ALA A 107 -8.90 8.30 8.02
CA ALA A 107 -10.25 7.78 7.89
C ALA A 107 -11.18 8.36 8.94
N PHE A 108 -12.44 8.49 8.56
CA PHE A 108 -13.50 8.76 9.50
C PHE A 108 -14.77 7.98 9.17
N GLN A 109 -15.50 7.64 10.22
CA GLN A 109 -16.74 6.89 10.11
C GLN A 109 -17.76 7.44 11.10
N MET A 110 -19.01 7.53 10.66
CA MET A 110 -20.11 8.04 11.48
C MET A 110 -21.45 7.39 11.15
N PRO A 111 -22.39 7.29 12.11
CA PRO A 111 -23.73 6.86 11.82
C PRO A 111 -24.50 7.98 11.11
N VAL A 112 -25.18 7.63 10.02
CA VAL A 112 -26.07 8.55 9.28
C VAL A 112 -27.51 8.40 9.78
N ALA A 113 -27.93 7.16 9.99
CA ALA A 113 -29.24 6.82 10.50
C ALA A 113 -29.15 5.56 11.37
N LYS A 114 -30.26 5.14 11.97
CA LYS A 114 -30.31 3.90 12.73
C LYS A 114 -29.94 2.73 11.82
N LYS A 115 -28.85 1.99 12.17
CA LYS A 115 -28.31 0.86 11.42
C LYS A 115 -27.65 1.24 10.07
N LEU A 116 -27.47 2.51 9.77
CA LEU A 116 -26.83 3.01 8.56
C LEU A 116 -25.64 3.88 8.95
N GLY A 117 -24.46 3.52 8.46
CA GLY A 117 -23.23 4.26 8.67
C GLY A 117 -22.58 4.67 7.36
N LEU A 118 -21.84 5.77 7.42
CA LEU A 118 -20.99 6.32 6.37
C LEU A 118 -19.52 6.15 6.76
N GLY A 119 -18.71 5.80 5.82
CA GLY A 119 -17.26 5.75 5.97
C GLY A 119 -16.57 6.52 4.84
N PHE A 120 -15.49 7.20 5.21
CA PHE A 120 -14.56 7.84 4.31
C PHE A 120 -13.15 7.41 4.67
N SER A 121 -12.31 7.17 3.67
CA SER A 121 -10.88 6.97 3.88
C SER A 121 -10.05 7.50 2.72
N LEU A 122 -8.86 7.98 3.07
CA LEU A 122 -7.78 8.38 2.19
C LEU A 122 -6.58 7.49 2.52
N THR A 123 -6.12 6.71 1.56
CA THR A 123 -5.00 5.77 1.75
C THR A 123 -4.09 5.73 0.53
N PRO A 124 -2.76 5.65 0.70
CA PRO A 124 -1.88 5.33 -0.40
C PRO A 124 -2.18 3.91 -0.91
N TYR A 125 -2.56 3.79 -2.18
CA TYR A 125 -2.90 2.50 -2.79
C TYR A 125 -1.66 1.75 -3.26
N SER A 126 -0.81 2.43 -4.07
CA SER A 126 0.43 1.84 -4.55
C SER A 126 1.53 2.88 -4.68
N SER A 127 2.78 2.41 -4.67
CA SER A 127 3.94 3.28 -4.77
C SER A 127 4.96 2.68 -5.74
N VAL A 128 5.58 3.54 -6.55
CA VAL A 128 6.68 3.22 -7.45
C VAL A 128 7.95 3.87 -6.93
N GLY A 129 9.02 3.11 -6.84
CA GLY A 129 10.33 3.64 -6.48
C GLY A 129 11.41 2.62 -6.79
N TYR A 130 12.24 2.94 -7.79
CA TYR A 130 13.38 2.10 -8.15
C TYR A 130 14.45 2.94 -8.86
N ARG A 131 15.69 2.46 -8.76
CA ARG A 131 16.81 2.95 -9.58
C ARG A 131 17.72 1.78 -9.89
N THR A 132 17.77 1.41 -11.17
CA THR A 132 18.57 0.28 -11.65
C THR A 132 19.60 0.76 -12.67
N LYS A 133 20.79 0.25 -12.57
CA LYS A 133 21.89 0.54 -13.48
C LYS A 133 22.31 -0.72 -14.20
N TYR A 134 22.37 -0.64 -15.53
CA TYR A 134 22.87 -1.69 -16.40
C TYR A 134 23.96 -1.13 -17.29
N THR A 135 24.99 -1.91 -17.53
CA THR A 135 26.09 -1.54 -18.41
C THR A 135 26.29 -2.63 -19.45
N GLN A 136 26.35 -2.25 -20.70
CA GLN A 136 26.61 -3.14 -21.82
C GLN A 136 27.90 -2.70 -22.51
N ASP A 137 28.81 -3.63 -22.69
CA ASP A 137 30.02 -3.45 -23.47
C ASP A 137 29.75 -3.97 -24.89
N TYR A 138 30.23 -3.20 -25.91
CA TYR A 138 30.08 -3.55 -27.33
C TYR A 138 31.40 -3.97 -27.92
N ASP A 139 31.34 -4.88 -28.91
CA ASP A 139 32.49 -5.30 -29.65
C ASP A 139 32.98 -4.12 -30.53
N PRO A 140 34.27 -3.76 -30.47
CA PRO A 140 34.88 -2.74 -31.35
C PRO A 140 34.70 -2.99 -32.85
N ASN A 141 34.49 -4.24 -33.23
CA ASN A 141 34.30 -4.65 -34.63
C ASN A 141 32.83 -4.67 -35.05
N ASP A 142 31.90 -4.29 -34.18
CA ASP A 142 30.48 -4.24 -34.52
C ASP A 142 30.22 -3.05 -35.47
N PRO A 143 29.77 -3.31 -36.71
CA PRO A 143 29.56 -2.26 -37.69
C PRO A 143 28.42 -1.28 -37.32
N VAL A 144 27.55 -1.65 -36.44
CA VAL A 144 26.39 -0.84 -36.00
C VAL A 144 26.81 0.17 -34.95
N TRP A 145 27.67 -0.23 -34.02
CA TRP A 145 28.03 0.59 -32.85
C TRP A 145 29.32 1.41 -33.05
N GLY A 146 30.12 1.07 -34.06
CA GLY A 146 31.29 1.84 -34.41
C GLY A 146 32.25 2.09 -33.24
N ASN A 147 32.48 3.38 -32.91
CA ASN A 147 33.34 3.77 -31.78
C ASN A 147 32.68 3.70 -30.38
N VAL A 148 31.47 3.23 -30.27
CA VAL A 148 30.81 3.05 -28.96
C VAL A 148 31.32 1.80 -28.29
N GLY A 149 32.13 1.95 -27.25
CA GLY A 149 32.65 0.80 -26.48
C GLY A 149 31.78 0.33 -25.37
N ARG A 150 31.09 1.27 -24.71
CA ARG A 150 30.26 0.99 -23.55
C ARG A 150 29.04 1.88 -23.54
N VAL A 151 27.89 1.30 -23.23
CA VAL A 151 26.67 2.06 -22.97
C VAL A 151 26.18 1.75 -21.56
N GLN A 152 25.97 2.81 -20.79
CA GLN A 152 25.38 2.75 -19.48
C GLN A 152 23.91 3.15 -19.56
N TYR A 153 23.03 2.29 -19.07
CA TYR A 153 21.62 2.56 -18.89
C TYR A 153 21.31 2.76 -17.42
N VAL A 154 20.64 3.83 -17.07
CA VAL A 154 20.10 4.08 -15.74
C VAL A 154 18.60 4.18 -15.88
N TYR A 155 17.87 3.24 -15.31
CA TYR A 155 16.42 3.25 -15.25
C TYR A 155 15.98 3.70 -13.86
N GLN A 156 15.04 4.62 -13.80
CA GLN A 156 14.47 5.09 -12.55
C GLN A 156 12.97 5.31 -12.70
N GLY A 157 12.26 5.12 -11.60
CA GLY A 157 10.85 5.42 -11.53
C GLY A 157 10.47 5.86 -10.15
N GLU A 158 9.47 6.72 -10.09
CA GLU A 158 8.90 7.27 -8.87
C GLU A 158 7.43 7.58 -9.07
N GLY A 159 6.69 7.72 -8.00
CA GLY A 159 5.29 8.11 -8.03
C GLY A 159 4.42 7.25 -7.15
N ASP A 160 3.21 7.74 -6.93
CA ASP A 160 2.24 7.12 -6.04
C ASP A 160 0.84 7.18 -6.62
N VAL A 161 0.05 6.16 -6.32
CA VAL A 161 -1.39 6.17 -6.56
C VAL A 161 -2.10 6.20 -5.21
N THR A 162 -2.93 7.18 -5.02
CA THR A 162 -3.73 7.37 -3.81
C THR A 162 -5.18 6.95 -4.05
N GLU A 163 -5.81 6.34 -3.05
CA GLU A 163 -7.22 5.95 -3.04
C GLU A 163 -8.01 6.81 -2.07
N VAL A 164 -9.11 7.41 -2.55
CA VAL A 164 -10.21 7.86 -1.69
C VAL A 164 -11.35 6.86 -1.81
N LYS A 165 -11.82 6.40 -0.65
CA LYS A 165 -12.98 5.52 -0.56
C LYS A 165 -14.08 6.20 0.22
N VAL A 166 -15.29 6.21 -0.36
CA VAL A 166 -16.52 6.66 0.30
C VAL A 166 -17.54 5.53 0.23
N GLY A 167 -18.12 5.16 1.35
CA GLY A 167 -19.03 4.04 1.38
C GLY A 167 -20.12 4.15 2.41
N LEU A 168 -21.16 3.35 2.21
CA LEU A 168 -22.32 3.19 3.10
C LEU A 168 -22.42 1.74 3.53
N GLY A 169 -22.71 1.52 4.81
CA GLY A 169 -23.01 0.21 5.36
C GLY A 169 -24.35 0.20 6.05
N TRP A 170 -25.19 -0.77 5.75
CA TRP A 170 -26.54 -0.91 6.27
C TRP A 170 -26.82 -2.30 6.85
N GLU A 171 -27.28 -2.37 8.09
CA GLU A 171 -27.79 -3.60 8.70
C GLU A 171 -29.23 -3.82 8.23
N ILE A 172 -29.40 -4.63 7.17
CA ILE A 172 -30.71 -4.92 6.56
C ILE A 172 -31.53 -5.84 7.46
N PHE A 173 -30.91 -6.92 7.94
CA PHE A 173 -31.52 -7.85 8.87
C PHE A 173 -30.74 -7.85 10.19
N LYS A 174 -31.33 -8.37 11.25
CA LYS A 174 -30.64 -8.52 12.52
C LYS A 174 -29.32 -9.31 12.33
N ASN A 175 -28.20 -8.72 12.68
CA ASN A 175 -26.86 -9.29 12.57
C ASN A 175 -26.35 -9.48 11.13
N PHE A 176 -27.06 -9.00 10.11
CA PHE A 176 -26.62 -9.10 8.71
C PHE A 176 -26.58 -7.72 8.06
N SER A 177 -25.41 -7.34 7.58
CA SER A 177 -25.16 -6.04 6.99
C SER A 177 -24.62 -6.17 5.57
N LEU A 178 -25.05 -5.25 4.72
CA LEU A 178 -24.50 -5.03 3.40
C LEU A 178 -23.82 -3.65 3.35
N GLY A 179 -22.85 -3.51 2.48
CA GLY A 179 -22.15 -2.25 2.24
C GLY A 179 -21.74 -2.09 0.78
N ILE A 180 -21.71 -0.85 0.36
CA ILE A 180 -21.21 -0.43 -0.94
C ILE A 180 -20.23 0.70 -0.75
N ALA A 181 -19.21 0.78 -1.59
CA ALA A 181 -18.27 1.89 -1.60
C ALA A 181 -17.85 2.24 -3.03
N ALA A 182 -17.62 3.51 -3.27
CA ALA A 182 -16.92 4.03 -4.43
C ALA A 182 -15.47 4.31 -4.03
N GLN A 183 -14.55 3.93 -4.91
CA GLN A 183 -13.10 4.10 -4.75
C GLN A 183 -12.62 4.95 -5.91
N TYR A 184 -12.01 6.09 -5.61
CA TYR A 184 -11.40 6.97 -6.58
C TYR A 184 -9.89 6.89 -6.44
N TYR A 185 -9.21 6.54 -7.53
CA TYR A 185 -7.76 6.42 -7.64
C TYR A 185 -7.21 7.59 -8.42
N TRP A 186 -6.20 8.26 -7.88
CA TRP A 186 -5.48 9.30 -8.60
C TRP A 186 -4.00 9.30 -8.23
N GLY A 187 -3.19 9.82 -9.12
CA GLY A 187 -1.75 9.97 -8.91
C GLY A 187 -0.98 9.97 -10.21
N ASP A 188 0.30 10.22 -10.10
CA ASP A 188 1.23 10.25 -11.21
C ASP A 188 2.36 9.26 -10.97
N ILE A 189 2.75 8.56 -12.04
CA ILE A 189 3.90 7.66 -12.06
C ILE A 189 4.84 8.14 -13.17
N ASP A 190 6.05 8.50 -12.78
CA ASP A 190 7.11 8.88 -13.68
C ASP A 190 8.12 7.75 -13.83
N ARG A 191 8.39 7.35 -15.06
CA ARG A 191 9.42 6.39 -15.41
C ARG A 191 10.37 7.00 -16.41
N SER A 192 11.66 6.88 -16.18
CA SER A 192 12.65 7.44 -17.08
C SER A 192 13.85 6.51 -17.24
N PHE A 193 14.53 6.66 -18.35
CA PHE A 193 15.83 6.07 -18.55
C PHE A 193 16.81 7.12 -19.06
N VAL A 194 18.07 6.93 -18.71
CA VAL A 194 19.19 7.68 -19.24
C VAL A 194 20.15 6.69 -19.88
N MET A 195 20.43 6.88 -21.16
CA MET A 195 21.42 6.12 -21.92
C MET A 195 22.64 6.99 -22.12
N THR A 196 23.79 6.57 -21.61
CA THR A 196 25.07 7.32 -21.74
C THR A 196 26.06 6.42 -22.44
N PRO A 197 26.37 6.69 -23.74
CA PRO A 197 27.41 5.99 -24.46
C PRO A 197 28.80 6.55 -24.09
N THR A 198 29.80 5.68 -24.06
CA THR A 198 31.22 6.02 -23.85
C THR A 198 32.04 5.50 -25.01
N PRO A 199 32.90 6.33 -25.63
CA PRO A 199 33.70 5.89 -26.74
C PRO A 199 34.79 4.88 -26.35
N ILE A 200 35.24 4.06 -27.30
CA ILE A 200 36.36 3.13 -27.13
C ILE A 200 37.67 3.90 -27.02
N THR A 201 37.87 4.86 -27.90
CA THR A 201 39.02 5.78 -27.92
C THR A 201 38.57 7.13 -27.39
N GLY A 202 39.44 7.84 -26.66
CA GLY A 202 39.10 9.08 -25.98
C GLY A 202 38.66 10.26 -26.87
N ASP A 203 38.67 10.09 -28.20
CA ASP A 203 38.33 11.11 -29.20
C ASP A 203 36.88 10.88 -29.73
N GLY A 204 35.91 11.29 -28.97
CA GLY A 204 34.51 11.25 -29.42
C GLY A 204 33.57 11.65 -28.28
N THR A 205 32.68 12.58 -28.56
CA THR A 205 31.59 12.95 -27.67
C THR A 205 30.27 12.36 -28.19
N PHE A 206 29.69 11.47 -27.43
CA PHE A 206 28.34 10.98 -27.71
C PHE A 206 27.36 11.71 -26.82
N SER A 207 26.23 12.09 -27.39
CA SER A 207 25.13 12.67 -26.63
C SER A 207 24.37 11.59 -25.84
N SER A 208 24.08 11.90 -24.60
CA SER A 208 23.17 11.06 -23.81
C SER A 208 21.73 11.16 -24.31
N THR A 209 21.00 10.07 -24.23
CA THR A 209 19.57 10.04 -24.53
C THR A 209 18.79 9.85 -23.24
N VAL A 210 17.79 10.68 -23.03
CA VAL A 210 16.88 10.59 -21.90
C VAL A 210 15.47 10.33 -22.41
N GLY A 211 14.85 9.26 -21.97
CA GLY A 211 13.44 9.00 -22.22
C GLY A 211 12.64 9.08 -20.92
N SER A 212 11.43 9.60 -21.00
CA SER A 212 10.53 9.66 -19.85
C SER A 212 9.09 9.38 -20.26
N ASP A 213 8.40 8.56 -19.45
CA ASP A 213 6.98 8.25 -19.54
C ASP A 213 6.31 8.72 -18.25
N ASN A 214 5.40 9.68 -18.37
CA ASN A 214 4.56 10.12 -17.28
C ASN A 214 3.16 9.51 -17.43
N TYR A 215 2.70 8.82 -16.40
CA TYR A 215 1.37 8.19 -16.33
C TYR A 215 0.52 8.97 -15.35
N SER A 216 -0.46 9.73 -15.85
CA SER A 216 -1.42 10.43 -15.01
C SER A 216 -2.69 9.60 -14.86
N ILE A 217 -3.00 9.21 -13.62
CA ILE A 217 -4.05 8.25 -13.27
C ILE A 217 -5.23 9.00 -12.65
N SER A 218 -6.43 8.75 -13.18
CA SER A 218 -7.70 9.20 -12.63
C SER A 218 -8.79 8.17 -12.95
N SER A 219 -9.24 7.40 -11.96
CA SER A 219 -10.20 6.31 -12.21
C SER A 219 -11.11 6.05 -11.02
N ILE A 220 -12.37 5.68 -11.29
CA ILE A 220 -13.35 5.29 -10.27
C ILE A 220 -13.65 3.81 -10.39
N LYS A 221 -13.68 3.11 -9.24
CA LYS A 221 -14.07 1.71 -9.10
C LYS A 221 -15.09 1.57 -7.97
N GLY A 222 -15.66 0.38 -7.85
CA GLY A 222 -16.62 0.06 -6.81
C GLY A 222 -16.18 -1.11 -5.94
N GLN A 223 -16.71 -1.15 -4.72
CA GLN A 223 -16.57 -2.27 -3.80
C GLN A 223 -17.93 -2.59 -3.19
N VAL A 224 -18.21 -3.88 -3.01
CA VAL A 224 -19.35 -4.34 -2.24
C VAL A 224 -18.86 -5.20 -1.07
N GLY A 225 -19.61 -5.18 0.04
CA GLY A 225 -19.25 -5.93 1.23
C GLY A 225 -20.45 -6.54 1.93
N VAL A 226 -20.19 -7.65 2.61
CA VAL A 226 -21.17 -8.36 3.45
C VAL A 226 -20.53 -8.61 4.80
N LEU A 227 -21.32 -8.50 5.86
CA LEU A 227 -20.92 -8.81 7.22
C LEU A 227 -22.07 -9.55 7.94
N TRP A 228 -21.77 -10.72 8.48
CA TRP A 228 -22.70 -11.54 9.22
C TRP A 228 -22.17 -11.86 10.61
N LYS A 229 -22.87 -11.37 11.64
CA LYS A 229 -22.59 -11.68 13.05
C LYS A 229 -23.30 -12.98 13.41
N ALA A 230 -22.64 -14.12 13.20
CA ALA A 230 -23.20 -15.46 13.39
C ALA A 230 -23.47 -15.77 14.87
N VAL A 231 -22.56 -15.33 15.76
CA VAL A 231 -22.74 -15.44 17.21
C VAL A 231 -22.55 -14.06 17.83
N MET A 232 -23.52 -13.58 18.56
CA MET A 232 -23.44 -12.32 19.27
C MET A 232 -24.08 -12.46 20.65
N ASN A 233 -23.25 -12.61 21.67
CA ASN A 233 -23.68 -12.60 23.08
C ASN A 233 -22.72 -11.74 23.91
N GLN A 234 -23.01 -11.53 25.19
CA GLN A 234 -22.22 -10.67 26.08
C GLN A 234 -20.75 -11.08 26.25
N LYS A 235 -20.41 -12.34 25.96
CA LYS A 235 -19.06 -12.90 26.20
C LYS A 235 -18.30 -13.20 24.91
N ARG A 236 -18.99 -13.42 23.80
CA ARG A 236 -18.40 -13.91 22.55
C ARG A 236 -19.09 -13.30 21.34
N MET A 237 -18.32 -12.94 20.34
CA MET A 237 -18.79 -12.53 19.03
C MET A 237 -18.02 -13.33 17.96
N LEU A 238 -18.76 -13.92 17.02
CA LEU A 238 -18.19 -14.55 15.82
C LEU A 238 -18.83 -13.87 14.61
N THR A 239 -18.00 -13.31 13.76
CA THR A 239 -18.43 -12.58 12.58
C THR A 239 -17.75 -13.17 11.35
N PHE A 240 -18.51 -13.33 10.26
CA PHE A 240 -18.00 -13.63 8.94
C PHE A 240 -18.17 -12.41 8.05
N GLY A 241 -17.20 -12.18 7.16
CA GLY A 241 -17.21 -11.07 6.23
C GLY A 241 -16.74 -11.49 4.86
N ALA A 242 -17.27 -10.84 3.84
CA ALA A 242 -16.78 -10.96 2.49
C ALA A 242 -16.81 -9.59 1.78
N THR A 243 -15.85 -9.34 0.92
CA THR A 243 -15.82 -8.15 0.06
C THR A 243 -15.44 -8.52 -1.37
N TYR A 244 -15.97 -7.77 -2.31
CA TYR A 244 -15.62 -7.87 -3.70
C TYR A 244 -15.32 -6.49 -4.27
N ASP A 245 -14.09 -6.31 -4.76
CA ASP A 245 -13.63 -5.11 -5.44
C ASP A 245 -13.68 -5.32 -6.95
N PHE A 246 -14.33 -4.38 -7.63
CA PHE A 246 -14.59 -4.47 -9.09
C PHE A 246 -13.38 -4.07 -9.91
N GLY A 247 -12.20 -4.32 -9.63
CA GLY A 247 -11.00 -4.06 -10.42
C GLY A 247 -11.19 -3.60 -11.88
N GLY A 248 -10.31 -3.94 -12.74
CA GLY A 248 -10.35 -3.60 -14.16
C GLY A 248 -9.09 -2.89 -14.63
N ASN A 249 -9.24 -1.90 -15.51
CA ASN A 249 -8.12 -1.09 -15.96
C ASN A 249 -8.19 0.31 -15.38
N LEU A 250 -7.02 0.80 -14.94
CA LEU A 250 -6.74 2.22 -14.84
C LEU A 250 -6.27 2.63 -16.23
N ASN A 251 -6.92 3.57 -16.88
CA ASN A 251 -6.57 4.03 -18.21
C ASN A 251 -5.86 5.39 -18.07
N PRO A 252 -4.57 5.43 -17.70
CA PRO A 252 -3.86 6.68 -17.55
C PRO A 252 -3.63 7.37 -18.88
N ASP A 253 -3.53 8.67 -18.83
CA ASP A 253 -2.94 9.46 -19.89
C ASP A 253 -1.42 9.33 -19.77
N VAL A 254 -0.78 8.82 -20.82
CA VAL A 254 0.67 8.59 -20.85
C VAL A 254 1.34 9.59 -21.78
N THR A 255 2.15 10.46 -21.22
CA THR A 255 2.97 11.40 -21.98
C THR A 255 4.39 10.85 -22.10
N LYS A 256 4.80 10.52 -23.34
CA LYS A 256 6.15 10.03 -23.65
C LYS A 256 7.00 11.14 -24.19
N ARG A 257 8.21 11.30 -23.66
CA ARG A 257 9.19 12.31 -24.09
C ARG A 257 10.54 11.66 -24.29
N ILE A 258 11.25 12.05 -25.36
CA ILE A 258 12.62 11.64 -25.64
C ILE A 258 13.45 12.88 -25.90
N TYR A 259 14.54 13.00 -25.17
CA TYR A 259 15.51 14.08 -25.27
C TYR A 259 16.86 13.51 -25.72
N ILE A 260 17.51 14.16 -26.70
CA ILE A 260 18.81 13.77 -27.20
C ILE A 260 19.76 14.98 -27.03
N GLY A 261 20.86 14.76 -26.32
CA GLY A 261 21.84 15.82 -26.02
C GLY A 261 21.60 16.49 -24.66
N ASP A 262 22.20 17.67 -24.46
CA ASP A 262 21.99 18.45 -23.25
C ASP A 262 20.55 18.96 -23.16
N LEU A 263 20.02 19.00 -21.94
CA LEU A 263 18.65 19.45 -21.65
C LEU A 263 18.26 20.81 -22.24
N TYR A 264 19.25 21.67 -22.54
CA TYR A 264 19.04 22.99 -23.11
C TYR A 264 19.01 23.02 -24.67
N ASN A 265 19.48 21.98 -25.33
CA ASN A 265 19.53 21.88 -26.81
C ASN A 265 18.88 20.59 -27.33
N SER A 266 18.01 19.97 -26.54
CA SER A 266 17.45 18.66 -26.85
C SER A 266 16.26 18.75 -27.81
N THR A 267 16.20 17.82 -28.76
CA THR A 267 15.01 17.59 -29.56
C THR A 267 13.99 16.85 -28.68
N VAL A 268 12.85 17.48 -28.40
CA VAL A 268 11.75 16.87 -27.66
C VAL A 268 10.78 16.23 -28.63
N LYS A 269 10.60 14.93 -28.53
CA LYS A 269 9.48 14.23 -29.18
C LYS A 269 8.48 13.84 -28.08
N GLY A 270 7.33 14.46 -28.08
CA GLY A 270 6.24 14.14 -27.14
C GLY A 270 5.08 13.50 -27.88
N ASP A 271 4.48 12.51 -27.29
CA ASP A 271 3.23 11.88 -27.73
C ASP A 271 2.41 11.53 -26.50
N THR A 272 1.10 11.67 -26.57
CA THR A 272 0.19 11.30 -25.50
C THR A 272 -0.67 10.13 -25.96
N THR A 273 -0.62 9.05 -25.25
CA THR A 273 -1.34 7.82 -25.56
C THR A 273 -2.13 7.34 -24.35
N HIS A 274 -3.21 6.64 -24.58
CA HIS A 274 -3.95 5.94 -23.52
C HIS A 274 -3.42 4.52 -23.39
N LEU A 275 -3.02 4.15 -22.19
CA LEU A 275 -2.49 2.82 -21.91
C LEU A 275 -3.34 2.16 -20.83
N ALA A 276 -3.48 0.84 -20.89
CA ALA A 276 -4.15 0.09 -19.83
C ALA A 276 -3.14 -0.33 -18.75
N LEU A 277 -3.37 0.08 -17.50
CA LEU A 277 -2.71 -0.48 -16.32
C LEU A 277 -3.70 -1.37 -15.57
N ALA A 278 -3.29 -2.59 -15.24
CA ALA A 278 -4.15 -3.54 -14.54
C ALA A 278 -4.43 -3.11 -13.10
N LEU A 279 -5.70 -3.17 -12.70
CA LEU A 279 -6.17 -3.10 -11.33
C LEU A 279 -6.87 -4.43 -11.02
N PRO A 280 -6.49 -5.20 -9.98
CA PRO A 280 -7.02 -6.53 -9.79
C PRO A 280 -8.50 -6.48 -9.38
N ARG A 281 -9.28 -7.47 -9.85
CA ARG A 281 -10.53 -7.83 -9.18
C ARG A 281 -10.16 -8.59 -7.91
N GLN A 282 -10.69 -8.19 -6.76
CA GLN A 282 -10.32 -8.80 -5.49
C GLN A 282 -11.55 -9.38 -4.80
N LEU A 283 -11.43 -10.62 -4.39
CA LEU A 283 -12.36 -11.28 -3.47
C LEU A 283 -11.64 -11.49 -2.14
N SER A 284 -12.22 -10.98 -1.07
CA SER A 284 -11.71 -11.21 0.27
C SER A 284 -12.79 -11.85 1.13
N VAL A 285 -12.43 -12.88 1.88
CA VAL A 285 -13.31 -13.53 2.85
C VAL A 285 -12.61 -13.62 4.20
N GLY A 286 -13.34 -13.48 5.28
CA GLY A 286 -12.74 -13.49 6.60
C GLY A 286 -13.66 -14.00 7.69
N ALA A 287 -13.03 -14.40 8.80
CA ALA A 287 -13.69 -14.76 10.05
C ALA A 287 -13.01 -14.01 11.20
N TYR A 288 -13.81 -13.51 12.13
CA TYR A 288 -13.34 -12.71 13.25
C TYR A 288 -14.03 -13.15 14.53
N TYR A 289 -13.26 -13.69 15.46
CA TYR A 289 -13.74 -14.17 16.76
C TYR A 289 -13.24 -13.28 17.87
N MET A 290 -14.14 -12.77 18.69
CA MET A 290 -13.83 -11.86 19.79
C MET A 290 -14.43 -12.38 21.10
N THR A 291 -13.64 -12.30 22.16
CA THR A 291 -14.04 -12.50 23.55
C THR A 291 -13.67 -11.26 24.35
N SER A 292 -13.92 -11.29 25.67
CA SER A 292 -13.54 -10.19 26.56
C SER A 292 -12.03 -9.91 26.64
N LYS A 293 -11.18 -10.87 26.26
CA LYS A 293 -9.71 -10.74 26.35
C LYS A 293 -9.00 -11.00 25.03
N TRP A 294 -9.56 -11.88 24.20
CA TRP A 294 -8.93 -12.34 22.97
C TRP A 294 -9.73 -11.94 21.75
N THR A 295 -9.04 -11.51 20.76
CA THR A 295 -9.58 -11.32 19.42
C THR A 295 -8.71 -12.09 18.45
N ILE A 296 -9.30 -12.91 17.59
CA ILE A 296 -8.61 -13.71 16.58
C ILE A 296 -9.28 -13.44 15.24
N GLY A 297 -8.48 -13.15 14.24
CA GLY A 297 -8.95 -12.92 12.87
C GLY A 297 -8.20 -13.79 11.87
N LEU A 298 -8.92 -14.21 10.84
CA LEU A 298 -8.40 -14.96 9.70
C LEU A 298 -9.05 -14.41 8.45
N ASP A 299 -8.23 -13.96 7.48
CA ASP A 299 -8.69 -13.49 6.18
C ASP A 299 -7.96 -14.24 5.06
N TYR A 300 -8.68 -14.51 3.99
CA TYR A 300 -8.16 -14.98 2.71
C TYR A 300 -8.48 -13.95 1.64
N VAL A 301 -7.46 -13.53 0.90
CA VAL A 301 -7.56 -12.54 -0.17
C VAL A 301 -7.08 -13.16 -1.47
N TYR A 302 -7.96 -13.17 -2.47
CA TYR A 302 -7.65 -13.57 -3.83
C TYR A 302 -7.75 -12.38 -4.77
N GLN A 303 -6.69 -12.13 -5.54
CA GLN A 303 -6.65 -11.07 -6.54
C GLN A 303 -6.49 -11.67 -7.93
N ASN A 304 -7.40 -11.31 -8.80
CA ASN A 304 -7.37 -11.70 -10.20
C ASN A 304 -6.81 -10.54 -11.04
N TRP A 305 -5.55 -10.63 -11.39
CA TRP A 305 -4.82 -9.65 -12.18
C TRP A 305 -4.96 -9.86 -13.68
N THR A 306 -5.18 -11.10 -14.13
CA THR A 306 -5.21 -11.50 -15.52
C THR A 306 -6.63 -11.52 -16.11
N GLY A 307 -7.64 -11.76 -15.27
CA GLY A 307 -9.02 -11.95 -15.72
C GLY A 307 -9.76 -10.67 -15.98
N GLY A 308 -10.09 -10.41 -17.26
CA GLY A 308 -10.91 -9.27 -17.66
C GLY A 308 -10.18 -7.93 -17.70
N ASN A 309 -8.87 -7.93 -17.53
CA ASN A 309 -8.02 -6.77 -17.75
C ASN A 309 -7.52 -6.74 -19.20
N LYS A 310 -7.54 -5.57 -19.81
CA LYS A 310 -6.95 -5.37 -21.14
C LYS A 310 -5.42 -5.35 -21.11
N ALA A 311 -4.83 -5.00 -19.97
CA ALA A 311 -3.40 -5.02 -19.74
C ALA A 311 -2.97 -6.47 -19.46
N THR A 312 -2.77 -7.28 -20.51
CA THR A 312 -2.26 -8.65 -20.41
C THR A 312 -0.77 -8.68 -20.16
N GLU A 313 -0.05 -7.68 -20.67
CA GLU A 313 1.38 -7.48 -20.45
C GLU A 313 1.62 -6.44 -19.36
N MET A 314 2.68 -6.61 -18.61
CA MET A 314 3.07 -5.59 -17.65
C MET A 314 3.78 -4.44 -18.38
N THR A 315 3.20 -3.26 -18.31
CA THR A 315 3.89 -2.06 -18.78
C THR A 315 5.08 -1.78 -17.87
N GLY A 316 6.24 -1.80 -18.46
CA GLY A 316 7.51 -1.46 -17.83
C GLY A 316 8.03 -0.12 -18.32
N ILE A 317 9.32 -0.01 -18.42
CA ILE A 317 10.06 1.17 -18.84
C ILE A 317 10.01 1.30 -20.35
N SER A 318 9.79 2.51 -20.89
CA SER A 318 10.12 2.82 -22.28
C SER A 318 11.61 2.90 -22.47
N GLY A 319 12.09 2.39 -23.58
CA GLY A 319 13.51 2.40 -23.94
C GLY A 319 13.97 1.01 -24.38
N PRO A 320 15.26 0.82 -24.64
CA PRO A 320 15.82 -0.47 -25.00
C PRO A 320 15.78 -1.39 -23.77
N ASP A 321 14.60 -1.92 -23.52
CA ASP A 321 14.40 -2.88 -22.42
C ASP A 321 15.16 -4.15 -22.74
N LYS A 322 15.99 -4.53 -21.81
CA LYS A 322 16.69 -5.79 -21.78
C LYS A 322 16.46 -6.46 -20.43
N SER A 323 15.22 -6.50 -19.98
CA SER A 323 14.89 -7.45 -18.92
C SER A 323 15.38 -8.83 -19.35
N ALA A 324 16.29 -9.40 -18.59
CA ALA A 324 16.75 -10.78 -18.83
C ALA A 324 15.65 -11.81 -18.60
N TYR A 325 14.48 -11.37 -18.14
CA TYR A 325 13.36 -12.22 -17.74
C TYR A 325 12.07 -11.76 -18.41
N GLU A 326 11.23 -12.70 -18.78
CA GLU A 326 9.85 -12.43 -19.17
C GLU A 326 9.03 -12.12 -17.91
N VAL A 327 8.50 -10.89 -17.82
CA VAL A 327 7.71 -10.44 -16.67
C VAL A 327 6.25 -10.34 -17.06
N ALA A 328 5.38 -11.04 -16.34
CA ALA A 328 3.96 -11.07 -16.60
C ALA A 328 3.12 -10.96 -15.31
N TYR A 329 1.85 -10.55 -15.45
CA TYR A 329 0.89 -10.57 -14.35
C TYR A 329 0.51 -12.01 -13.96
N THR A 330 0.32 -12.23 -12.67
CA THR A 330 -0.22 -13.48 -12.15
C THR A 330 -1.25 -13.22 -11.06
N ASN A 331 -2.21 -14.12 -10.95
CA ASN A 331 -3.20 -14.08 -9.88
C ASN A 331 -2.53 -14.38 -8.53
N THR A 332 -2.93 -13.65 -7.50
CA THR A 332 -2.35 -13.78 -6.17
C THR A 332 -3.34 -14.36 -5.17
N SER A 333 -2.79 -15.07 -4.21
CA SER A 333 -3.54 -15.58 -3.05
C SER A 333 -2.76 -15.24 -1.79
N MET A 334 -3.43 -14.69 -0.79
CA MET A 334 -2.81 -14.30 0.47
C MET A 334 -3.67 -14.74 1.64
N VAL A 335 -3.08 -15.44 2.58
CA VAL A 335 -3.67 -15.77 3.87
C VAL A 335 -3.12 -14.81 4.91
N LYS A 336 -4.00 -14.27 5.75
CA LYS A 336 -3.67 -13.34 6.83
C LYS A 336 -4.25 -13.88 8.13
N MET A 337 -3.47 -13.86 9.19
CA MET A 337 -3.85 -14.27 10.52
C MET A 337 -3.45 -13.20 11.52
N GLY A 338 -4.31 -12.95 12.52
CA GLY A 338 -4.03 -11.97 13.55
C GLY A 338 -4.67 -12.32 14.88
N VAL A 339 -3.98 -11.92 15.94
CA VAL A 339 -4.40 -12.12 17.31
C VAL A 339 -4.21 -10.81 18.08
N GLU A 340 -5.21 -10.44 18.90
CA GLU A 340 -5.12 -9.33 19.86
C GLU A 340 -5.45 -9.89 21.26
N TYR A 341 -4.67 -9.52 22.24
CA TYR A 341 -4.86 -9.88 23.64
C TYR A 341 -4.88 -8.64 24.52
N THR A 342 -5.98 -8.43 25.22
CA THR A 342 -6.14 -7.36 26.21
C THR A 342 -6.39 -7.99 27.58
N PRO A 343 -5.41 -7.98 28.49
CA PRO A 343 -5.51 -8.69 29.79
C PRO A 343 -6.74 -8.28 30.62
N ASN A 344 -6.95 -7.00 30.81
CA ASN A 344 -8.11 -6.44 31.50
C ASN A 344 -8.32 -4.97 31.12
N TYR A 345 -9.27 -4.70 30.24
CA TYR A 345 -9.59 -3.35 29.78
C TYR A 345 -9.99 -2.39 30.90
N TYR A 346 -10.61 -2.90 31.96
CA TYR A 346 -11.16 -2.10 33.07
C TYR A 346 -10.21 -2.02 34.28
N ASP A 347 -8.96 -2.49 34.20
CA ASP A 347 -8.02 -2.43 35.32
C ASP A 347 -7.59 -0.99 35.62
N VAL A 348 -8.03 -0.44 36.73
CA VAL A 348 -7.71 0.95 37.16
C VAL A 348 -6.32 1.04 37.78
N ARG A 349 -5.81 -0.06 38.34
CA ARG A 349 -4.56 -0.06 39.10
C ARG A 349 -3.31 -0.27 38.25
N ARG A 350 -3.43 -1.08 37.19
CA ARG A 350 -2.30 -1.48 36.36
C ARG A 350 -2.54 -1.08 34.91
N PHE A 351 -1.96 0.05 34.51
CA PHE A 351 -2.15 0.66 33.19
C PHE A 351 -1.84 -0.32 32.04
N MET A 352 -0.72 -1.05 32.11
CA MET A 352 -0.31 -2.01 31.07
C MET A 352 -1.31 -3.17 30.87
N LYS A 353 -2.15 -3.49 31.84
CA LYS A 353 -3.19 -4.51 31.65
C LYS A 353 -4.34 -4.09 30.73
N ARG A 354 -4.48 -2.78 30.48
CA ARG A 354 -5.44 -2.22 29.55
C ARG A 354 -4.92 -2.15 28.11
N TRP A 355 -3.63 -2.40 27.91
CA TRP A 355 -3.02 -2.37 26.60
C TRP A 355 -3.50 -3.57 25.76
N ALA A 356 -3.68 -3.33 24.45
CA ALA A 356 -3.97 -4.36 23.47
C ALA A 356 -2.65 -4.82 22.84
N TYR A 357 -2.23 -6.04 23.09
CA TYR A 357 -1.05 -6.67 22.52
C TYR A 357 -1.46 -7.43 21.27
N ARG A 358 -0.77 -7.21 20.17
CA ARG A 358 -1.14 -7.75 18.85
C ARG A 358 0.01 -8.49 18.22
N ALA A 359 -0.32 -9.57 17.53
CA ALA A 359 0.58 -10.29 16.65
C ALA A 359 -0.16 -10.74 15.41
N GLY A 360 0.56 -10.81 14.28
CA GLY A 360 -0.04 -11.25 13.04
C GLY A 360 0.99 -11.84 12.09
N PHE A 361 0.48 -12.55 11.11
CA PHE A 361 1.23 -13.19 10.06
C PHE A 361 0.47 -13.12 8.74
N ARG A 362 1.18 -12.91 7.64
CA ARG A 362 0.63 -13.05 6.30
C ARG A 362 1.59 -13.82 5.40
N TYR A 363 1.03 -14.63 4.52
CA TYR A 363 1.75 -15.43 3.55
C TYR A 363 0.98 -15.47 2.23
N GLY A 364 1.69 -15.28 1.12
CA GLY A 364 1.07 -15.31 -0.18
C GLY A 364 2.05 -15.15 -1.33
N THR A 365 1.50 -14.86 -2.49
CA THR A 365 2.26 -14.63 -3.72
C THR A 365 2.11 -13.18 -4.17
N TYR A 366 3.16 -12.66 -4.78
CA TYR A 366 3.16 -11.34 -5.41
C TYR A 366 2.50 -11.40 -6.80
N ASN A 367 2.13 -10.26 -7.36
CA ASN A 367 1.38 -10.18 -8.61
C ASN A 367 2.20 -10.33 -9.90
N GLN A 368 3.48 -10.61 -9.77
CA GLN A 368 4.42 -10.75 -10.89
C GLN A 368 4.99 -12.15 -10.96
N THR A 369 5.22 -12.63 -12.19
CA THR A 369 6.03 -13.80 -12.48
C THR A 369 7.26 -13.40 -13.28
N TYR A 370 8.35 -14.12 -13.05
CA TYR A 370 9.59 -14.00 -13.81
C TYR A 370 9.86 -15.38 -14.45
N ASP A 371 9.87 -15.44 -15.78
CA ASP A 371 9.92 -16.68 -16.56
C ASP A 371 8.90 -17.70 -16.07
N GLY A 372 7.66 -17.26 -15.86
CA GLY A 372 6.55 -18.07 -15.35
C GLY A 372 6.61 -18.43 -13.86
N ASN A 373 7.68 -18.08 -13.13
CA ASN A 373 7.84 -18.41 -11.72
C ASN A 373 7.23 -17.32 -10.81
N LYS A 374 6.35 -17.73 -9.89
CA LYS A 374 5.69 -16.83 -8.92
C LYS A 374 6.65 -16.42 -7.81
N ILE A 375 6.55 -15.15 -7.41
CA ILE A 375 7.30 -14.60 -6.28
C ILE A 375 6.53 -14.86 -4.98
N GLY A 376 7.21 -15.47 -4.01
CA GLY A 376 6.66 -15.65 -2.66
C GLY A 376 6.88 -14.40 -1.78
N GLU A 377 5.89 -14.12 -0.94
CA GLU A 377 5.96 -13.07 0.07
C GLU A 377 5.42 -13.58 1.41
N TYR A 378 6.09 -13.19 2.51
CA TYR A 378 5.57 -13.37 3.86
C TYR A 378 5.95 -12.19 4.75
N ALA A 379 5.12 -11.93 5.77
CA ALA A 379 5.43 -10.94 6.79
C ALA A 379 4.91 -11.37 8.16
N VAL A 380 5.64 -10.94 9.18
CA VAL A 380 5.27 -11.08 10.60
C VAL A 380 5.05 -9.68 11.15
N THR A 381 4.01 -9.49 11.92
CA THR A 381 3.64 -8.20 12.52
C THR A 381 3.50 -8.32 14.02
N LEU A 382 3.89 -7.28 14.73
CA LEU A 382 3.67 -7.11 16.16
C LEU A 382 3.14 -5.71 16.41
N GLY A 383 2.39 -5.52 17.48
CA GLY A 383 1.94 -4.19 17.85
C GLY A 383 1.32 -4.08 19.22
N VAL A 384 1.17 -2.85 19.64
CA VAL A 384 0.57 -2.50 20.93
C VAL A 384 -0.37 -1.33 20.74
N GLY A 385 -1.57 -1.44 21.30
CA GLY A 385 -2.54 -0.35 21.40
C GLY A 385 -2.63 0.16 22.83
N VAL A 386 -2.34 1.43 23.02
CA VAL A 386 -2.35 2.09 24.33
C VAL A 386 -3.60 2.95 24.43
N PRO A 387 -4.53 2.63 25.34
CA PRO A 387 -5.72 3.47 25.53
C PRO A 387 -5.34 4.80 26.18
N VAL A 388 -5.76 5.89 25.59
CA VAL A 388 -5.56 7.26 26.10
C VAL A 388 -6.91 7.93 26.32
N LYS A 389 -7.00 8.76 27.36
CA LYS A 389 -8.21 9.54 27.63
C LYS A 389 -8.10 10.89 26.90
N PHE A 390 -8.46 10.90 25.65
CA PHE A 390 -8.52 12.09 24.83
C PHE A 390 -9.79 12.05 24.00
N LEU A 391 -10.67 13.01 24.13
CA LEU A 391 -11.96 13.09 23.42
C LEU A 391 -12.73 11.74 23.40
N GLY A 392 -12.89 11.11 24.56
CA GLY A 392 -13.57 9.81 24.67
C GLY A 392 -12.62 8.62 24.80
N SER A 393 -12.88 7.52 24.08
CA SER A 393 -12.07 6.32 24.09
C SER A 393 -11.12 6.31 22.90
N SER A 394 -9.94 6.91 23.06
CA SER A 394 -8.92 6.96 22.01
C SER A 394 -7.84 5.94 22.26
N THR A 395 -7.14 5.53 21.21
CA THR A 395 -5.96 4.68 21.29
C THR A 395 -4.80 5.24 20.48
N ILE A 396 -3.59 5.09 21.01
CA ILE A 396 -2.37 5.23 20.23
C ILE A 396 -1.88 3.82 19.94
N ASP A 397 -1.78 3.50 18.67
CA ASP A 397 -1.36 2.20 18.20
C ASP A 397 0.05 2.29 17.62
N VAL A 398 0.92 1.37 18.04
CA VAL A 398 2.29 1.24 17.50
C VAL A 398 2.43 -0.15 16.92
N GLY A 399 2.94 -0.24 15.72
CA GLY A 399 3.12 -1.50 15.01
C GLY A 399 4.51 -1.61 14.39
N VAL A 400 5.02 -2.83 14.33
CA VAL A 400 6.22 -3.20 13.59
C VAL A 400 5.90 -4.38 12.68
N GLU A 401 6.47 -4.37 11.50
CA GLU A 401 6.32 -5.42 10.52
C GLU A 401 7.69 -5.76 9.93
N TYR A 402 7.98 -7.04 9.83
CA TYR A 402 9.12 -7.57 9.09
C TYR A 402 8.61 -8.50 8.00
N GLY A 403 9.03 -8.26 6.76
CA GLY A 403 8.63 -9.07 5.62
C GLY A 403 9.77 -9.39 4.66
N ARG A 404 9.55 -10.42 3.86
CA ARG A 404 10.45 -10.87 2.81
C ARG A 404 9.69 -11.15 1.53
N ARG A 405 10.29 -10.71 0.41
CA ARG A 405 9.78 -10.93 -0.96
C ARG A 405 10.91 -11.49 -1.84
N GLY A 406 10.56 -12.36 -2.79
CA GLY A 406 11.52 -12.93 -3.73
C GLY A 406 12.50 -13.94 -3.12
N TYR A 407 12.25 -14.45 -1.90
CA TYR A 407 13.12 -15.37 -1.19
C TYR A 407 13.24 -16.73 -1.89
N ASN A 408 12.20 -17.13 -2.64
CA ASN A 408 12.12 -18.42 -3.29
C ASN A 408 12.84 -18.48 -4.65
N LEU A 409 13.18 -17.34 -5.25
CA LEU A 409 13.76 -17.26 -6.59
C LEU A 409 15.15 -16.61 -6.64
N SER A 410 15.61 -16.03 -5.54
CA SER A 410 16.88 -15.30 -5.49
C SER A 410 18.11 -16.17 -5.81
N GLU A 411 18.09 -17.43 -5.41
CA GLU A 411 19.20 -18.37 -5.68
C GLU A 411 19.09 -19.01 -7.07
N ARG A 412 17.86 -19.23 -7.54
CA ARG A 412 17.61 -19.95 -8.80
C ARG A 412 17.71 -19.05 -10.03
N LEU A 413 17.20 -17.82 -9.95
CA LEU A 413 17.12 -16.86 -11.06
C LEU A 413 18.01 -15.63 -10.85
N GLY A 414 18.77 -15.54 -9.78
CA GLY A 414 19.55 -14.33 -9.47
C GLY A 414 18.70 -13.08 -9.19
N LEU A 415 17.42 -13.26 -8.90
CA LEU A 415 16.51 -12.16 -8.59
C LEU A 415 16.86 -11.47 -7.27
N VAL A 416 16.50 -10.22 -7.16
CA VAL A 416 16.67 -9.45 -5.93
C VAL A 416 15.84 -10.06 -4.80
N ARG A 417 16.48 -10.41 -3.71
CA ARG A 417 15.82 -10.73 -2.45
C ARG A 417 15.58 -9.44 -1.68
N GLN A 418 14.34 -9.09 -1.51
CA GLN A 418 13.94 -7.93 -0.73
C GLN A 418 13.55 -8.33 0.69
N GLN A 419 14.07 -7.61 1.66
CA GLN A 419 13.63 -7.60 3.04
C GLN A 419 13.13 -6.19 3.34
N TYR A 420 12.04 -6.09 4.09
CA TYR A 420 11.55 -4.80 4.53
C TYR A 420 11.16 -4.83 5.99
N PHE A 421 11.41 -3.73 6.66
CA PHE A 421 10.99 -3.45 8.02
C PHE A 421 10.13 -2.20 8.02
N LYS A 422 8.91 -2.30 8.55
CA LYS A 422 7.98 -1.18 8.65
C LYS A 422 7.72 -0.87 10.12
N PHE A 423 7.70 0.40 10.44
CA PHE A 423 7.31 0.93 11.73
C PHE A 423 6.12 1.86 11.53
N SER A 424 5.02 1.60 12.21
CA SER A 424 3.80 2.38 12.08
C SER A 424 3.33 2.92 13.42
N VAL A 425 2.82 4.15 13.39
CA VAL A 425 2.17 4.81 14.53
C VAL A 425 0.81 5.29 14.07
N GLY A 426 -0.23 4.91 14.79
CA GLY A 426 -1.60 5.30 14.51
C GLY A 426 -2.27 5.93 15.71
N PHE A 427 -3.14 6.86 15.42
CA PHE A 427 -4.05 7.46 16.38
C PHE A 427 -5.48 7.14 15.98
N SER A 428 -6.24 6.52 16.88
CA SER A 428 -7.65 6.21 16.68
C SER A 428 -8.49 6.91 17.74
N LEU A 429 -9.45 7.70 17.29
CA LEU A 429 -10.40 8.42 18.13
C LEU A 429 -11.76 7.77 18.03
N PHE A 430 -12.38 7.49 19.18
CA PHE A 430 -13.79 7.14 19.30
C PHE A 430 -14.46 8.13 20.24
N ALA A 431 -15.21 9.05 19.68
CA ALA A 431 -16.06 9.97 20.43
C ALA A 431 -17.49 9.43 20.40
N GLY A 432 -18.03 9.05 21.55
CA GLY A 432 -19.35 8.43 21.66
C GLY A 432 -20.22 9.07 22.74
N ALA A 433 -21.53 8.85 22.64
CA ALA A 433 -22.53 9.42 23.54
C ALA A 433 -22.35 8.99 25.02
N GLU A 434 -21.71 7.87 25.28
CA GLU A 434 -21.45 7.35 26.62
C GLU A 434 -20.48 8.22 27.43
N ASN A 435 -19.72 9.09 26.76
CA ASN A 435 -18.74 9.98 27.39
C ASN A 435 -19.27 11.42 27.64
N GLY A 436 -20.57 11.65 27.44
CA GLY A 436 -21.21 12.97 27.65
C GLY A 436 -20.89 14.00 26.57
N GLU A 437 -20.07 13.67 25.60
CA GLU A 437 -19.70 14.57 24.50
C GLU A 437 -20.62 14.31 23.30
N TYR A 438 -21.46 15.30 23.00
CA TYR A 438 -22.31 15.28 21.81
C TYR A 438 -21.69 16.15 20.71
N TRP A 439 -21.22 15.54 19.65
CA TRP A 439 -20.91 16.26 18.42
C TRP A 439 -22.22 16.82 17.83
N PHE A 440 -22.20 18.15 17.49
CA PHE A 440 -23.32 18.88 16.90
C PHE A 440 -24.50 19.21 17.82
N ARG A 441 -24.40 19.10 19.13
CA ARG A 441 -25.37 19.67 20.07
C ARG A 441 -24.69 20.72 20.97
N ARG A 442 -25.32 21.88 21.08
CA ARG A 442 -24.93 22.84 22.13
C ARG A 442 -25.17 22.21 23.49
N PRO A 443 -24.19 22.20 24.41
CA PRO A 443 -24.45 21.84 25.81
C PRO A 443 -25.59 22.71 26.32
N LYS A 444 -26.65 22.13 26.85
CA LYS A 444 -27.59 22.87 27.68
C LYS A 444 -26.95 22.98 29.06
N TYR A 445 -26.54 24.13 29.40
CA TYR A 445 -26.23 24.48 30.78
C TYR A 445 -27.57 24.80 31.41
N ASP A 446 -28.07 23.94 32.31
CA ASP A 446 -29.17 24.22 33.22
C ASP A 446 -28.62 24.94 34.46
#